data_c8c8f702741ecfe5856b9abb464cc75d
#
_entry.id   c8c8f702741ecfe5856b9abb464cc75d
#
_cell.length_a   1.000
_cell.length_b   1.000
_cell.length_c   1.000
_cell.angle_alpha   90.00
_cell.angle_beta   90.00
_cell.angle_gamma   90.00
#
_symmetry.space_group_name_H-M   'P 1'
#
loop_
_entity.id
_entity.type
_entity.pdbx_description
1 polymer ?
#
loop_
_entity_poly.entity_id
_entity_poly.type
_entity_poly.pdbx_seq_one_letter_code
_entity_poly.pdbx_strand_id
1 'polypeptide(L)'
;MLRLKPYNINDADIILSWSKDEIAFYKWSAGILGKYPITKEKFGFVNNLMAFTAIEDDKIVGFFTMRRLSESFDELRFGFIVVDPSKRGKGYGKRMLQLGLKFAFEIYGAKKVSLSVFENNESAYFCYKSVGFDDVILDKTETYY
;
A
#
# COMPACT_ATOMS: atom_id res chain seq x y z
N MET A 1 5.41 -10.18 16.55
CA MET A 1 6.22 -9.16 15.86
C MET A 1 5.74 -9.00 14.43
N LEU A 2 5.54 -7.76 13.99
CA LEU A 2 5.12 -7.48 12.62
C LEU A 2 6.28 -7.70 11.64
N ARG A 3 6.00 -8.38 10.54
CA ARG A 3 6.99 -8.62 9.49
C ARG A 3 6.33 -8.56 8.12
N LEU A 4 7.14 -8.37 7.09
CA LEU A 4 6.70 -8.37 5.70
C LEU A 4 7.11 -9.69 5.04
N LYS A 5 6.25 -10.19 4.15
CA LYS A 5 6.59 -11.27 3.24
C LYS A 5 6.17 -10.91 1.83
N PRO A 6 6.75 -11.52 0.79
CA PRO A 6 6.24 -11.33 -0.57
C PRO A 6 4.77 -11.76 -0.64
N TYR A 7 3.98 -10.97 -1.38
CA TYR A 7 2.58 -11.31 -1.61
C TYR A 7 2.48 -12.62 -2.39
N ASN A 8 1.48 -13.44 -2.02
CA ASN A 8 1.14 -14.66 -2.72
C ASN A 8 -0.35 -14.64 -3.03
N ILE A 9 -0.75 -15.27 -4.14
CA ILE A 9 -2.17 -15.29 -4.54
C ILE A 9 -3.08 -15.88 -3.45
N ASN A 10 -2.55 -16.76 -2.61
CA ASN A 10 -3.31 -17.31 -1.49
C ASN A 10 -3.70 -16.26 -0.45
N ASP A 11 -3.06 -15.10 -0.46
CA ASP A 11 -3.39 -13.98 0.43
C ASP A 11 -4.54 -13.12 -0.09
N ALA A 12 -4.88 -13.27 -1.38
CA ALA A 12 -5.80 -12.35 -2.07
C ALA A 12 -7.18 -12.31 -1.45
N ASP A 13 -7.77 -13.46 -1.12
CA ASP A 13 -9.14 -13.50 -0.60
C ASP A 13 -9.28 -12.69 0.69
N ILE A 14 -8.29 -12.77 1.56
CA ILE A 14 -8.29 -12.02 2.82
C ILE A 14 -8.14 -10.52 2.54
N ILE A 15 -7.17 -10.15 1.70
CA ILE A 15 -6.91 -8.75 1.38
C ILE A 15 -8.12 -8.11 0.69
N LEU A 16 -8.72 -8.78 -0.28
CA LEU A 16 -9.87 -8.26 -1.00
C LEU A 16 -11.11 -8.16 -0.10
N SER A 17 -11.22 -9.02 0.92
CA SER A 17 -12.33 -8.97 1.87
C SER A 17 -12.35 -7.72 2.73
N TRP A 18 -11.24 -6.98 2.82
CA TRP A 18 -11.16 -5.78 3.64
C TRP A 18 -11.89 -4.59 3.04
N SER A 19 -12.14 -4.58 1.74
CA SER A 19 -12.95 -3.57 1.08
C SER A 19 -14.39 -4.07 0.99
N LYS A 20 -15.20 -3.71 1.97
CA LYS A 20 -16.55 -4.26 2.14
C LYS A 20 -17.60 -3.60 1.26
N ASP A 21 -17.30 -2.46 0.68
CA ASP A 21 -18.21 -1.75 -0.21
C ASP A 21 -17.43 -1.02 -1.29
N GLU A 22 -18.19 -0.46 -2.23
CA GLU A 22 -17.62 0.21 -3.39
C GLU A 22 -16.79 1.42 -3.01
N ILE A 23 -17.23 2.19 -2.02
CA ILE A 23 -16.52 3.39 -1.58
C ILE A 23 -15.15 3.03 -1.00
N ALA A 24 -15.10 2.05 -0.10
CA ALA A 24 -13.84 1.59 0.48
C ALA A 24 -12.90 1.04 -0.58
N PHE A 25 -13.45 0.28 -1.54
CA PHE A 25 -12.67 -0.29 -2.62
C PHE A 25 -12.01 0.79 -3.49
N TYR A 26 -12.77 1.81 -3.88
CA TYR A 26 -12.22 2.87 -4.74
C TYR A 26 -11.25 3.80 -3.99
N LYS A 27 -11.45 4.00 -2.69
CA LYS A 27 -10.46 4.72 -1.87
C LYS A 27 -9.11 3.99 -1.86
N TRP A 28 -9.16 2.67 -1.76
CA TRP A 28 -7.95 1.86 -1.71
C TRP A 28 -7.29 1.75 -3.08
N SER A 29 -8.06 1.49 -4.12
CA SER A 29 -7.53 1.15 -5.45
C SER A 29 -7.32 2.35 -6.36
N ALA A 30 -7.91 3.51 -6.04
CA ALA A 30 -7.91 4.70 -6.89
C ALA A 30 -8.47 4.43 -8.29
N GLY A 31 -9.34 3.43 -8.42
CA GLY A 31 -9.96 3.07 -9.70
C GLY A 31 -9.10 2.22 -10.62
N ILE A 32 -7.86 1.92 -10.23
CA ILE A 32 -6.92 1.21 -11.11
C ILE A 32 -7.29 -0.26 -11.27
N LEU A 33 -7.88 -0.86 -10.23
CA LEU A 33 -8.27 -2.27 -10.25
C LEU A 33 -9.56 -2.54 -11.04
N GLY A 34 -10.22 -1.49 -11.55
CA GLY A 34 -11.48 -1.63 -12.26
C GLY A 34 -12.67 -1.57 -11.34
N LYS A 35 -13.76 -2.26 -11.69
CA LYS A 35 -15.02 -2.17 -10.95
C LYS A 35 -15.04 -3.11 -9.75
N TYR A 36 -15.66 -2.63 -8.68
CA TYR A 36 -15.94 -3.44 -7.50
C TYR A 36 -17.17 -4.33 -7.74
N PRO A 37 -17.20 -5.58 -7.29
CA PRO A 37 -16.08 -6.32 -6.70
C PRO A 37 -15.16 -6.91 -7.76
N ILE A 38 -13.93 -7.26 -7.37
CA ILE A 38 -13.01 -7.94 -8.29
C ILE A 38 -12.66 -9.33 -7.78
N THR A 39 -12.24 -10.17 -8.72
CA THR A 39 -11.76 -11.52 -8.40
C THR A 39 -10.27 -11.50 -8.10
N LYS A 40 -9.79 -12.54 -7.43
CA LYS A 40 -8.37 -12.66 -7.16
C LYS A 40 -7.54 -12.76 -8.45
N GLU A 41 -8.11 -13.28 -9.52
CA GLU A 41 -7.45 -13.36 -10.82
C GLU A 41 -7.22 -11.96 -11.41
N LYS A 42 -8.20 -11.07 -11.31
CA LYS A 42 -8.04 -9.68 -11.75
C LYS A 42 -7.07 -8.91 -10.88
N PHE A 43 -7.00 -9.24 -9.61
CA PHE A 43 -6.02 -8.64 -8.68
C PHE A 43 -4.60 -9.13 -8.97
N GLY A 44 -4.46 -10.17 -9.80
CA GLY A 44 -3.16 -10.76 -10.13
C GLY A 44 -2.17 -9.81 -10.79
N PHE A 45 -2.65 -8.68 -11.35
CA PHE A 45 -1.71 -7.72 -11.97
C PHE A 45 -0.69 -7.19 -10.95
N VAL A 46 -0.99 -7.22 -9.65
CA VAL A 46 -0.03 -6.81 -8.62
C VAL A 46 1.23 -7.69 -8.60
N ASN A 47 1.19 -8.85 -9.26
CA ASN A 47 2.38 -9.69 -9.40
C ASN A 47 3.45 -9.02 -10.26
N ASN A 48 3.09 -8.00 -11.06
CA ASN A 48 4.03 -7.19 -11.83
C ASN A 48 4.64 -6.07 -11.00
N LEU A 49 4.22 -5.93 -9.75
CA LEU A 49 4.72 -4.96 -8.79
C LEU A 49 5.49 -5.70 -7.70
N MET A 50 6.26 -4.95 -6.91
CA MET A 50 6.83 -5.51 -5.69
C MET A 50 5.75 -5.45 -4.62
N ALA A 51 5.03 -6.55 -4.43
CA ALA A 51 3.88 -6.60 -3.52
C ALA A 51 4.24 -7.32 -2.24
N PHE A 52 3.81 -6.75 -1.11
CA PHE A 52 4.14 -7.26 0.22
C PHE A 52 2.90 -7.44 1.07
N THR A 53 2.86 -8.55 1.79
CA THR A 53 1.84 -8.83 2.79
C THR A 53 2.45 -8.67 4.17
N ALA A 54 1.77 -7.94 5.05
CA ALA A 54 2.22 -7.76 6.43
C ALA A 54 1.56 -8.80 7.33
N ILE A 55 2.37 -9.43 8.18
CA ILE A 55 1.93 -10.53 9.03
C ILE A 55 2.29 -10.25 10.48
N GLU A 56 1.35 -10.51 11.38
CA GLU A 56 1.59 -10.53 12.82
C GLU A 56 0.95 -11.78 13.42
N ASP A 57 1.73 -12.53 14.21
CA ASP A 57 1.27 -13.77 14.83
C ASP A 57 0.64 -14.73 13.81
N ASP A 58 1.30 -14.90 12.67
CA ASP A 58 0.88 -15.74 11.55
C ASP A 58 -0.44 -15.32 10.89
N LYS A 59 -0.93 -14.11 11.19
CA LYS A 59 -2.15 -13.57 10.58
C LYS A 59 -1.83 -12.43 9.65
N ILE A 60 -2.52 -12.37 8.52
CA ILE A 60 -2.39 -11.28 7.56
C ILE A 60 -3.08 -10.05 8.13
N VAL A 61 -2.34 -8.94 8.26
CA VAL A 61 -2.87 -7.70 8.83
C VAL A 61 -2.76 -6.50 7.90
N GLY A 62 -1.99 -6.60 6.83
CA GLY A 62 -1.83 -5.48 5.90
C GLY A 62 -1.25 -5.89 4.56
N PHE A 63 -1.28 -4.96 3.63
CA PHE A 63 -0.78 -5.15 2.28
C PHE A 63 -0.37 -3.82 1.69
N PHE A 64 0.67 -3.80 0.87
CA PHE A 64 1.03 -2.65 0.06
C PHE A 64 1.95 -3.08 -1.07
N THR A 65 2.16 -2.19 -2.03
CA THR A 65 3.06 -2.43 -3.16
C THR A 65 4.10 -1.33 -3.25
N MET A 66 5.20 -1.65 -3.91
CA MET A 66 6.20 -0.69 -4.35
C MET A 66 6.36 -0.83 -5.85
N ARG A 67 6.62 0.29 -6.54
CA ARG A 67 7.00 0.23 -7.95
C ARG A 67 8.10 1.24 -8.24
N ARG A 68 8.92 0.93 -9.22
CA ARG A 68 9.95 1.84 -9.70
C ARG A 68 9.29 2.91 -10.58
N LEU A 69 9.72 4.16 -10.45
CA LEU A 69 9.27 5.24 -11.31
C LEU A 69 10.17 5.40 -12.54
N SER A 70 11.29 4.69 -12.56
CA SER A 70 12.21 4.65 -13.69
C SER A 70 12.82 3.25 -13.74
N GLU A 71 13.80 3.04 -14.59
CA GLU A 71 14.50 1.75 -14.67
C GLU A 71 15.39 1.50 -13.45
N SER A 72 15.75 2.56 -12.71
CA SER A 72 16.54 2.41 -11.50
C SER A 72 15.63 2.26 -10.27
N PHE A 73 16.24 1.93 -9.12
CA PHE A 73 15.55 1.88 -7.84
C PHE A 73 15.68 3.19 -7.06
N ASP A 74 16.12 4.28 -7.69
CA ASP A 74 16.35 5.55 -7.01
C ASP A 74 15.10 6.13 -6.37
N GLU A 75 13.95 6.01 -7.04
CA GLU A 75 12.68 6.41 -6.44
C GLU A 75 11.69 5.26 -6.53
N LEU A 76 11.13 4.87 -5.38
CA LEU A 76 10.09 3.86 -5.28
C LEU A 76 8.79 4.52 -4.83
N ARG A 77 7.68 4.11 -5.44
CA ARG A 77 6.35 4.60 -5.07
C ARG A 77 5.56 3.50 -4.38
N PHE A 78 5.07 3.80 -3.18
CA PHE A 78 4.17 2.90 -2.46
C PHE A 78 2.75 3.07 -2.99
N GLY A 79 2.02 1.97 -3.07
CA GLY A 79 0.65 1.98 -3.53
C GLY A 79 -0.18 0.87 -2.90
N PHE A 80 -1.48 0.91 -3.14
CA PHE A 80 -2.44 -0.09 -2.65
C PHE A 80 -2.30 -0.39 -1.16
N ILE A 81 -2.01 0.65 -0.35
CA ILE A 81 -1.77 0.52 1.09
C ILE A 81 -3.08 0.23 1.80
N VAL A 82 -3.15 -0.86 2.54
CA VAL A 82 -4.35 -1.23 3.29
C VAL A 82 -3.97 -2.02 4.54
N VAL A 83 -4.73 -1.81 5.62
CA VAL A 83 -4.64 -2.58 6.86
C VAL A 83 -6.00 -3.21 7.11
N ASP A 84 -6.01 -4.42 7.67
CA ASP A 84 -7.24 -5.08 8.09
C ASP A 84 -8.09 -4.08 8.90
N PRO A 85 -9.35 -3.80 8.47
CA PRO A 85 -10.18 -2.82 9.15
C PRO A 85 -10.38 -3.10 10.65
N SER A 86 -10.39 -4.37 11.07
CA SER A 86 -10.52 -4.74 12.46
C SER A 86 -9.27 -4.43 13.28
N LYS A 87 -8.16 -4.09 12.63
CA LYS A 87 -6.87 -3.78 13.26
C LYS A 87 -6.50 -2.30 13.18
N ARG A 88 -7.38 -1.45 12.66
CA ARG A 88 -7.12 -0.01 12.55
C ARG A 88 -7.07 0.64 13.93
N GLY A 89 -6.31 1.73 14.03
CA GLY A 89 -6.13 2.45 15.28
C GLY A 89 -5.15 1.81 16.25
N LYS A 90 -4.46 0.74 15.85
CA LYS A 90 -3.51 0.02 16.69
C LYS A 90 -2.05 0.19 16.23
N GLY A 91 -1.81 1.08 15.28
CA GLY A 91 -0.46 1.36 14.80
C GLY A 91 0.09 0.39 13.75
N TYR A 92 -0.72 -0.53 13.22
CA TYR A 92 -0.23 -1.50 12.23
C TYR A 92 0.17 -0.82 10.93
N GLY A 93 -0.62 0.16 10.45
CA GLY A 93 -0.28 0.89 9.23
C GLY A 93 1.05 1.60 9.34
N LYS A 94 1.27 2.28 10.45
CA LYS A 94 2.53 2.98 10.72
C LYS A 94 3.71 2.01 10.72
N ARG A 95 3.59 0.91 11.48
CA ARG A 95 4.67 -0.07 11.57
C ARG A 95 4.95 -0.76 10.24
N MET A 96 3.90 -1.07 9.48
CA MET A 96 4.03 -1.67 8.16
C MET A 96 4.81 -0.74 7.22
N LEU A 97 4.47 0.54 7.20
CA LEU A 97 5.15 1.51 6.35
C LEU A 97 6.59 1.76 6.79
N GLN A 98 6.85 1.73 8.11
CA GLN A 98 8.23 1.82 8.61
C GLN A 98 9.08 0.66 8.10
N LEU A 99 8.54 -0.56 8.11
CA LEU A 99 9.23 -1.72 7.54
C LEU A 99 9.42 -1.57 6.03
N GLY A 100 8.41 -1.07 5.33
CA GLY A 100 8.49 -0.82 3.89
C GLY A 100 9.58 0.19 3.56
N LEU A 101 9.67 1.27 4.33
CA LEU A 101 10.72 2.27 4.13
C LEU A 101 12.11 1.67 4.37
N LYS A 102 12.24 0.83 5.38
CA LYS A 102 13.51 0.13 5.63
C LYS A 102 13.91 -0.74 4.45
N PHE A 103 12.97 -1.52 3.89
CA PHE A 103 13.22 -2.29 2.67
C PHE A 103 13.64 -1.41 1.51
N ALA A 104 12.91 -0.31 1.31
CA ALA A 104 13.18 0.59 0.18
C ALA A 104 14.59 1.18 0.26
N PHE A 105 14.97 1.72 1.40
CA PHE A 105 16.25 2.40 1.55
C PHE A 105 17.41 1.45 1.76
N GLU A 106 17.26 0.41 2.57
CA GLU A 106 18.37 -0.44 2.96
C GLU A 106 18.57 -1.65 2.05
N ILE A 107 17.49 -2.19 1.48
CA ILE A 107 17.57 -3.40 0.64
C ILE A 107 17.61 -3.02 -0.83
N TYR A 108 16.70 -2.15 -1.28
CA TYR A 108 16.65 -1.74 -2.68
C TYR A 108 17.53 -0.55 -3.01
N GLY A 109 18.02 0.16 -1.98
CA GLY A 109 18.92 1.31 -2.21
C GLY A 109 18.23 2.56 -2.72
N ALA A 110 16.94 2.71 -2.48
CA ALA A 110 16.21 3.89 -2.92
C ALA A 110 16.75 5.15 -2.24
N LYS A 111 16.71 6.25 -2.97
CA LYS A 111 17.05 7.58 -2.45
C LYS A 111 15.82 8.35 -2.02
N LYS A 112 14.64 7.96 -2.53
CA LYS A 112 13.38 8.64 -2.30
C LYS A 112 12.24 7.64 -2.35
N VAL A 113 11.26 7.80 -1.47
CA VAL A 113 10.01 7.05 -1.49
C VAL A 113 8.86 8.04 -1.53
N SER A 114 7.89 7.79 -2.40
CA SER A 114 6.71 8.63 -2.55
C SER A 114 5.44 7.80 -2.48
N LEU A 115 4.32 8.47 -2.23
CA LEU A 115 3.00 7.88 -2.29
C LEU A 115 1.97 8.97 -2.54
N SER A 116 0.75 8.58 -2.89
CA SER A 116 -0.36 9.49 -3.09
C SER A 116 -1.49 9.18 -2.14
N VAL A 117 -2.25 10.19 -1.75
CA VAL A 117 -3.40 10.05 -0.88
C VAL A 117 -4.49 11.01 -1.34
N PHE A 118 -5.75 10.57 -1.30
CA PHE A 118 -6.88 11.45 -1.58
C PHE A 118 -7.08 12.46 -0.45
N GLU A 119 -7.48 13.68 -0.80
CA GLU A 119 -7.75 14.74 0.19
C GLU A 119 -8.76 14.32 1.25
N ASN A 120 -9.76 13.53 0.86
CA ASN A 120 -10.80 13.09 1.79
C ASN A 120 -10.41 11.86 2.61
N ASN A 121 -9.18 11.38 2.50
CA ASN A 121 -8.68 10.25 3.28
C ASN A 121 -7.74 10.77 4.39
N GLU A 122 -8.32 11.46 5.36
CA GLU A 122 -7.57 12.11 6.43
C GLU A 122 -6.78 11.13 7.30
N SER A 123 -7.35 9.97 7.60
CA SER A 123 -6.67 9.00 8.45
C SER A 123 -5.40 8.47 7.78
N ALA A 124 -5.43 8.24 6.48
CA ALA A 124 -4.24 7.84 5.72
C ALA A 124 -3.22 8.97 5.70
N TYR A 125 -3.66 10.20 5.45
CA TYR A 125 -2.78 11.36 5.42
C TYR A 125 -2.01 11.51 6.74
N PHE A 126 -2.70 11.46 7.88
CA PHE A 126 -2.04 11.59 9.18
C PHE A 126 -1.12 10.42 9.47
N CYS A 127 -1.50 9.20 9.06
CA CYS A 127 -0.62 8.05 9.20
C CYS A 127 0.69 8.27 8.43
N TYR A 128 0.61 8.73 7.20
CA TYR A 128 1.79 8.94 6.37
C TYR A 128 2.69 10.05 6.94
N LYS A 129 2.08 11.13 7.42
CA LYS A 129 2.84 12.20 8.08
C LYS A 129 3.58 11.66 9.31
N SER A 130 2.93 10.79 10.09
CA SER A 130 3.53 10.24 11.30
C SER A 130 4.74 9.33 11.03
N VAL A 131 4.85 8.80 9.82
CA VAL A 131 6.01 7.96 9.43
C VAL A 131 7.11 8.78 8.81
N GLY A 132 6.90 10.08 8.56
CA GLY A 132 7.91 10.99 8.07
C GLY A 132 7.74 11.49 6.64
N PHE A 133 6.61 11.19 5.98
CA PHE A 133 6.35 11.73 4.65
C PHE A 133 6.04 13.22 4.72
N ASP A 134 6.57 13.98 3.76
CA ASP A 134 6.31 15.41 3.62
C ASP A 134 5.38 15.65 2.44
N ASP A 135 4.57 16.70 2.54
CA ASP A 135 3.67 17.08 1.46
C ASP A 135 4.45 17.58 0.25
N VAL A 136 3.98 17.22 -0.94
CA VAL A 136 4.49 17.75 -2.19
C VAL A 136 3.32 18.38 -2.95
N ILE A 137 3.47 19.64 -3.33
CA ILE A 137 2.47 20.36 -4.12
C ILE A 137 2.76 20.13 -5.59
N LEU A 138 1.76 19.61 -6.32
CA LEU A 138 1.88 19.38 -7.76
C LEU A 138 1.21 20.53 -8.52
N ASP A 139 1.85 20.99 -9.61
CA ASP A 139 1.30 22.03 -10.45
C ASP A 139 0.11 21.57 -11.28
N LYS A 140 -0.05 20.27 -11.44
CA LYS A 140 -1.15 19.67 -12.18
C LYS A 140 -1.60 18.40 -11.49
N THR A 141 -2.84 18.00 -11.76
CA THR A 141 -3.36 16.73 -11.28
C THR A 141 -2.71 15.58 -12.04
N GLU A 142 -2.16 14.62 -11.31
CA GLU A 142 -1.61 13.40 -11.88
C GLU A 142 -2.28 12.20 -11.22
N THR A 143 -2.36 11.10 -11.96
CA THR A 143 -2.88 9.85 -11.42
C THR A 143 -1.73 8.99 -10.90
N TYR A 144 -1.83 8.58 -9.64
CA TYR A 144 -0.84 7.71 -8.99
C TYR A 144 -1.50 6.42 -8.54
N TYR A 145 -0.69 5.37 -8.42
CA TYR A 145 -1.18 4.07 -7.97
C TYR A 145 -0.02 3.20 -7.48
#